data_de5332d4d6be19c480de2fbb4c56f1b5
#
_entry.id   de5332d4d6be19c480de2fbb4c56f1b5
#
_cell.length_a   1.000
_cell.length_b   1.000
_cell.length_c   1.000
_cell.angle_alpha   90.00
_cell.angle_beta   90.00
_cell.angle_gamma   90.00
#
_symmetry.space_group_name_H-M   'P 1'
#
loop_
_entity.id
_entity.type
_entity.pdbx_description
1 polymer ?
#
loop_
_entity_poly.entity_id
_entity_poly.type
_entity_poly.pdbx_seq_one_letter_code
_entity_poly.pdbx_strand_id
1 'polypeptide(L)'
;MIIMVLCIILFVTGLPGCRQAGQAGGTALVDLAVQHQPIVGFGACPAWSCPTMEVWMADVFYNVDSGIGMSLMRLRIAPDGISLEMEAAKKAVARGALVWAAPWSPPAEWKDNHDVNNGGHLLPEHRQDWADRLALFAADAAAQGVPMFGISPQNEPGYLPEPPLSWETCDYTPESLMEFVRDYLGPALAKRGLATKVIAPETDGWKTYDGFATALLSDTVAASYVGPIATHSYSGTPHLPEIVRRSGHQVWQTEYTDLNVNEDTGLESALKVATRIHDDLVQGNVSAWHHWQFIASEPYWYSGLMVGKELTPRGWIVGNWSRFVRPGFVRVEATASPQPGVLLSAFTDPPTGRLVLVLVNTMERDILQEVSVINGTMPDRFTVWVTSATLKLEQSGSIDVSRKGMFTVTLPARSVTTLVSVLPGASR
;
A
#
# COMPACT_ATOMS: atom_id res chain seq x y z
N MET A 1 -32.48 24.03 -72.70
CA MET A 1 -32.64 22.66 -72.16
C MET A 1 -32.06 22.74 -70.77
N ILE A 2 -32.87 23.04 -69.79
CA ILE A 2 -32.47 23.30 -68.40
C ILE A 2 -32.84 22.04 -67.61
N ILE A 3 -31.84 21.36 -67.09
CA ILE A 3 -32.05 20.17 -66.22
C ILE A 3 -32.12 20.65 -64.77
N MET A 4 -33.31 20.51 -64.20
CA MET A 4 -33.59 20.73 -62.79
C MET A 4 -33.16 19.53 -61.97
N VAL A 5 -32.17 19.68 -61.06
CA VAL A 5 -31.79 18.67 -60.11
C VAL A 5 -32.64 18.82 -58.84
N LEU A 6 -33.43 17.82 -58.56
CA LEU A 6 -34.29 17.73 -57.38
C LEU A 6 -33.45 17.18 -56.19
N CYS A 7 -33.16 17.99 -55.19
CA CYS A 7 -32.55 17.56 -53.92
C CYS A 7 -33.64 16.96 -53.05
N ILE A 8 -33.61 15.65 -52.81
CA ILE A 8 -34.43 14.97 -51.80
C ILE A 8 -33.68 15.06 -50.45
N ILE A 9 -34.21 15.82 -49.52
CA ILE A 9 -33.75 15.86 -48.14
C ILE A 9 -34.39 14.70 -47.38
N LEU A 10 -33.61 13.65 -47.05
CA LEU A 10 -34.05 12.58 -46.15
C LEU A 10 -33.85 13.07 -44.69
N PHE A 11 -34.95 13.30 -44.01
CA PHE A 11 -34.95 13.43 -42.53
C PHE A 11 -34.71 12.03 -41.93
N VAL A 12 -33.51 11.78 -41.38
CA VAL A 12 -33.24 10.63 -40.55
C VAL A 12 -33.69 11.02 -39.12
N THR A 13 -34.84 10.55 -38.71
CA THR A 13 -35.28 10.57 -37.32
C THR A 13 -34.42 9.60 -36.52
N GLY A 14 -33.52 10.13 -35.71
CA GLY A 14 -32.69 9.34 -34.81
C GLY A 14 -33.56 8.62 -33.78
N LEU A 15 -33.58 7.29 -33.85
CA LEU A 15 -34.08 6.44 -32.78
C LEU A 15 -33.14 6.61 -31.55
N PRO A 16 -33.69 6.66 -30.32
CA PRO A 16 -32.86 6.67 -29.11
C PRO A 16 -32.03 5.41 -29.08
N GLY A 17 -30.69 5.57 -29.03
CA GLY A 17 -29.74 4.46 -28.99
C GLY A 17 -30.09 3.51 -27.85
N CYS A 18 -30.38 2.26 -28.18
CA CYS A 18 -30.33 1.14 -27.27
C CYS A 18 -28.90 1.12 -26.66
N ARG A 19 -28.79 1.45 -25.38
CA ARG A 19 -27.58 1.12 -24.62
C ARG A 19 -27.42 -0.39 -24.71
N GLN A 20 -26.41 -0.86 -25.41
CA GLN A 20 -25.99 -2.26 -25.35
C GLN A 20 -25.69 -2.58 -23.89
N ALA A 21 -26.56 -3.38 -23.27
CA ALA A 21 -26.24 -4.02 -22.01
C ALA A 21 -24.95 -4.82 -22.25
N GLY A 22 -23.86 -4.43 -21.56
CA GLY A 22 -22.59 -5.16 -21.63
C GLY A 22 -22.85 -6.62 -21.30
N GLN A 23 -22.26 -7.52 -22.08
CA GLN A 23 -22.29 -8.95 -21.82
C GLN A 23 -21.85 -9.15 -20.36
N ALA A 24 -22.70 -9.79 -19.54
CA ALA A 24 -22.36 -10.09 -18.14
C ALA A 24 -21.06 -10.93 -18.13
N GLY A 25 -20.02 -10.43 -17.47
CA GLY A 25 -18.83 -11.22 -17.18
C GLY A 25 -19.20 -12.42 -16.31
N GLY A 26 -18.28 -13.37 -16.15
CA GLY A 26 -18.51 -14.51 -15.27
C GLY A 26 -18.82 -14.06 -13.83
N THR A 27 -19.59 -14.89 -13.08
CA THR A 27 -19.86 -14.66 -11.67
C THR A 27 -18.55 -14.71 -10.89
N ALA A 28 -18.21 -13.63 -10.16
CA ALA A 28 -17.08 -13.60 -9.24
C ALA A 28 -17.40 -14.41 -7.99
N LEU A 29 -16.55 -15.34 -7.62
CA LEU A 29 -16.67 -16.14 -6.40
C LEU A 29 -15.89 -15.49 -5.26
N VAL A 30 -16.48 -15.41 -4.07
CA VAL A 30 -15.80 -15.06 -2.80
C VAL A 30 -16.03 -16.21 -1.83
N ASP A 31 -14.96 -16.89 -1.42
CA ASP A 31 -15.01 -18.05 -0.54
C ASP A 31 -14.49 -17.67 0.86
N LEU A 32 -15.39 -17.59 1.83
CA LEU A 32 -15.07 -17.18 3.20
C LEU A 32 -14.32 -18.25 4.01
N ALA A 33 -14.32 -19.51 3.56
CA ALA A 33 -13.60 -20.60 4.23
C ALA A 33 -12.10 -20.64 3.88
N VAL A 34 -11.70 -20.04 2.76
CA VAL A 34 -10.30 -20.02 2.33
C VAL A 34 -9.67 -18.70 2.74
N GLN A 35 -8.85 -18.75 3.78
CA GLN A 35 -8.18 -17.60 4.37
C GLN A 35 -6.72 -17.50 3.91
N HIS A 36 -6.25 -16.27 3.77
CA HIS A 36 -4.86 -15.93 3.40
C HIS A 36 -4.19 -15.09 4.50
N GLN A 37 -3.42 -14.07 4.13
CA GLN A 37 -2.69 -13.25 5.08
C GLN A 37 -3.61 -12.38 5.96
N PRO A 38 -3.23 -12.18 7.24
CA PRO A 38 -3.79 -11.12 8.05
C PRO A 38 -3.30 -9.76 7.55
N ILE A 39 -4.15 -8.75 7.63
CA ILE A 39 -3.83 -7.37 7.24
C ILE A 39 -3.33 -6.61 8.47
N VAL A 40 -2.15 -6.02 8.37
CA VAL A 40 -1.57 -5.12 9.37
C VAL A 40 -2.03 -3.69 9.14
N GLY A 41 -2.20 -3.30 7.87
CA GLY A 41 -2.77 -2.01 7.53
C GLY A 41 -2.20 -1.38 6.27
N PHE A 42 -2.56 -0.10 6.12
CA PHE A 42 -2.15 0.75 4.99
C PHE A 42 -1.55 2.04 5.54
N GLY A 43 -0.52 2.55 4.90
CA GLY A 43 0.17 3.74 5.34
C GLY A 43 0.88 4.48 4.22
N ALA A 44 1.72 5.43 4.62
CA ALA A 44 2.58 6.16 3.71
C ALA A 44 3.84 6.68 4.43
N CYS A 45 4.73 7.31 3.65
CA CYS A 45 5.99 7.88 4.14
C CYS A 45 5.94 9.42 4.11
N PRO A 46 6.17 10.12 5.23
CA PRO A 46 6.27 11.58 5.27
C PRO A 46 7.64 12.14 4.92
N ALA A 47 8.64 11.28 4.65
CA ALA A 47 10.03 11.67 4.43
C ALA A 47 10.15 12.87 3.50
N TRP A 48 10.95 13.86 3.93
CA TRP A 48 11.22 15.16 3.28
C TRP A 48 9.97 16.02 2.98
N SER A 49 8.76 15.51 3.14
CA SER A 49 7.54 16.18 2.69
C SER A 49 6.64 16.66 3.82
N CYS A 50 6.67 16.03 5.00
CA CYS A 50 5.76 16.34 6.09
C CYS A 50 6.43 16.24 7.47
N PRO A 51 7.37 17.14 7.81
CA PRO A 51 8.06 17.12 9.11
C PRO A 51 7.09 17.43 10.27
N THR A 52 6.11 18.30 10.03
CA THR A 52 5.10 18.67 11.04
C THR A 52 3.71 18.52 10.43
N MET A 53 3.02 17.45 10.78
CA MET A 53 1.65 17.23 10.33
C MET A 53 0.70 18.10 11.15
N GLU A 54 -0.11 18.94 10.50
CA GLU A 54 -1.18 19.67 11.19
C GLU A 54 -2.23 18.70 11.75
N VAL A 55 -2.98 19.11 12.79
CA VAL A 55 -3.98 18.24 13.42
C VAL A 55 -5.06 17.80 12.42
N TRP A 56 -5.56 18.73 11.61
CA TRP A 56 -6.55 18.41 10.58
C TRP A 56 -6.00 17.44 9.50
N MET A 57 -4.71 17.53 9.16
CA MET A 57 -4.07 16.59 8.22
C MET A 57 -4.01 15.18 8.82
N ALA A 58 -3.66 15.09 10.11
CA ALA A 58 -3.65 13.82 10.81
C ALA A 58 -5.06 13.20 10.85
N ASP A 59 -6.13 14.00 10.98
CA ASP A 59 -7.50 13.52 10.89
C ASP A 59 -7.84 13.05 9.48
N VAL A 60 -7.45 13.80 8.44
CA VAL A 60 -7.65 13.38 7.04
C VAL A 60 -6.97 12.04 6.75
N PHE A 61 -5.77 11.80 7.25
CA PHE A 61 -5.05 10.55 6.96
C PHE A 61 -5.48 9.39 7.86
N TYR A 62 -5.71 9.60 9.16
CA TYR A 62 -5.83 8.49 10.12
C TYR A 62 -7.23 8.30 10.71
N ASN A 63 -8.11 9.31 10.68
CA ASN A 63 -9.46 9.13 11.21
C ASN A 63 -10.28 8.24 10.28
N VAL A 64 -10.92 7.19 10.86
CA VAL A 64 -11.71 6.22 10.08
C VAL A 64 -13.09 6.73 9.69
N ASP A 65 -13.62 7.72 10.43
CA ASP A 65 -14.98 8.24 10.20
C ASP A 65 -14.98 9.40 9.21
N SER A 66 -13.99 10.28 9.29
CA SER A 66 -13.92 11.51 8.49
C SER A 66 -12.75 11.57 7.51
N GLY A 67 -11.79 10.66 7.60
CA GLY A 67 -10.60 10.60 6.77
C GLY A 67 -10.50 9.33 5.93
N ILE A 68 -9.29 9.03 5.45
CA ILE A 68 -9.01 7.81 4.69
C ILE A 68 -8.57 6.63 5.59
N GLY A 69 -8.47 6.81 6.90
CA GLY A 69 -8.31 5.75 7.88
C GLY A 69 -7.00 4.96 7.78
N MET A 70 -5.88 5.55 7.43
CA MET A 70 -4.59 4.85 7.48
C MET A 70 -4.26 4.37 8.90
N SER A 71 -3.42 3.35 9.00
CA SER A 71 -3.03 2.72 10.26
C SER A 71 -1.53 2.50 10.40
N LEU A 72 -0.75 2.87 9.39
CA LEU A 72 0.70 2.70 9.36
C LEU A 72 1.39 4.02 9.00
N MET A 73 2.64 4.19 9.47
CA MET A 73 3.51 5.30 9.09
C MET A 73 4.95 4.81 9.01
N ARG A 74 5.63 5.10 7.90
CA ARG A 74 7.06 4.85 7.69
C ARG A 74 7.84 6.15 7.83
N LEU A 75 8.81 6.21 8.74
CA LEU A 75 9.68 7.38 8.93
C LEU A 75 11.02 7.22 8.23
N ARG A 76 11.66 8.35 7.93
CA ARG A 76 13.05 8.38 7.52
C ARG A 76 13.95 8.56 8.75
N ILE A 77 15.04 7.78 8.82
CA ILE A 77 16.16 8.03 9.73
C ILE A 77 17.26 8.71 8.92
N ALA A 78 17.57 9.96 9.24
CA ALA A 78 18.66 10.68 8.60
C ALA A 78 20.04 10.11 8.99
N PRO A 79 21.12 10.42 8.25
CA PRO A 79 22.46 9.92 8.55
C PRO A 79 22.95 10.24 9.97
N ASP A 80 22.50 11.34 10.56
CA ASP A 80 22.81 11.72 11.95
C ASP A 80 22.00 10.94 13.00
N GLY A 81 21.09 10.08 12.58
CA GLY A 81 20.22 9.29 13.47
C GLY A 81 18.96 10.02 13.94
N ILE A 82 18.56 11.09 13.27
CA ILE A 82 17.38 11.88 13.63
C ILE A 82 16.28 11.68 12.56
N SER A 83 15.02 11.75 12.95
CA SER A 83 13.88 11.90 12.03
C SER A 83 13.26 13.28 12.24
N LEU A 84 13.15 14.03 11.16
CA LEU A 84 12.49 15.34 11.17
C LEU A 84 10.97 15.20 11.31
N GLU A 85 10.43 14.01 11.03
CA GLU A 85 9.00 13.71 11.01
C GLU A 85 8.45 13.22 12.37
N MET A 86 9.23 13.33 13.45
CA MET A 86 8.83 12.83 14.77
C MET A 86 7.52 13.47 15.29
N GLU A 87 7.31 14.78 15.05
CA GLU A 87 6.07 15.45 15.44
C GLU A 87 4.85 14.96 14.63
N ALA A 88 5.05 14.61 13.36
CA ALA A 88 4.01 13.97 12.56
C ALA A 88 3.70 12.56 13.10
N ALA A 89 4.73 11.80 13.47
CA ALA A 89 4.59 10.46 14.05
C ALA A 89 3.79 10.45 15.36
N LYS A 90 4.04 11.41 16.26
CA LYS A 90 3.25 11.56 17.50
C LYS A 90 1.76 11.72 17.23
N LYS A 91 1.40 12.49 16.20
CA LYS A 91 -0.01 12.69 15.81
C LYS A 91 -0.63 11.44 15.18
N ALA A 92 0.15 10.66 14.44
CA ALA A 92 -0.27 9.38 13.88
C ALA A 92 -0.49 8.35 15.00
N VAL A 93 0.45 8.21 15.94
CA VAL A 93 0.34 7.32 17.11
C VAL A 93 -0.87 7.67 17.97
N ALA A 94 -1.14 8.96 18.19
CA ALA A 94 -2.31 9.41 18.93
C ALA A 94 -3.65 9.00 18.26
N ARG A 95 -3.63 8.58 17.00
CA ARG A 95 -4.77 8.03 16.24
C ARG A 95 -4.69 6.52 16.03
N GLY A 96 -3.77 5.87 16.74
CA GLY A 96 -3.61 4.41 16.71
C GLY A 96 -2.77 3.87 15.57
N ALA A 97 -2.01 4.72 14.86
CA ALA A 97 -1.10 4.25 13.82
C ALA A 97 0.12 3.52 14.42
N LEU A 98 0.51 2.44 13.78
CA LEU A 98 1.76 1.75 14.02
C LEU A 98 2.86 2.45 13.21
N VAL A 99 4.00 2.75 13.86
CA VAL A 99 5.10 3.49 13.26
C VAL A 99 6.35 2.61 13.16
N TRP A 100 7.07 2.73 12.06
CA TRP A 100 8.35 2.09 11.83
C TRP A 100 9.26 3.02 11.01
N ALA A 101 10.56 2.71 10.87
CA ALA A 101 11.49 3.63 10.24
C ALA A 101 12.56 2.93 9.41
N ALA A 102 13.07 3.65 8.39
CA ALA A 102 14.13 3.21 7.50
C ALA A 102 15.18 4.31 7.31
N PRO A 103 16.49 3.98 7.30
CA PRO A 103 17.54 4.86 6.84
C PRO A 103 17.73 4.73 5.33
N TRP A 104 18.14 5.81 4.68
CA TRP A 104 18.57 5.80 3.27
C TRP A 104 20.08 5.74 3.11
N SER A 105 20.82 6.25 4.09
CA SER A 105 22.28 6.19 4.10
C SER A 105 22.82 6.39 5.53
N PRO A 106 23.92 5.72 5.91
CA PRO A 106 24.73 6.14 7.05
C PRO A 106 25.45 7.47 6.75
N PRO A 107 26.13 8.07 7.76
CA PRO A 107 26.95 9.26 7.56
C PRO A 107 27.99 9.09 6.45
N ALA A 108 28.29 10.17 5.73
CA ALA A 108 29.27 10.15 4.63
C ALA A 108 30.63 9.62 5.07
N GLU A 109 31.10 10.04 6.25
CA GLU A 109 32.39 9.63 6.81
C GLU A 109 32.47 8.14 7.17
N TRP A 110 31.34 7.44 7.24
CA TRP A 110 31.25 5.99 7.50
C TRP A 110 31.12 5.16 6.22
N LYS A 111 31.15 5.82 5.06
CA LYS A 111 31.04 5.16 3.76
C LYS A 111 32.35 5.21 2.99
N ASP A 112 32.61 4.21 2.17
CA ASP A 112 33.83 4.10 1.35
C ASP A 112 33.93 5.18 0.26
N ASN A 113 32.79 5.73 -0.18
CA ASN A 113 32.72 6.82 -1.18
C ASN A 113 32.64 8.22 -0.55
N HIS A 114 32.57 8.35 0.78
CA HIS A 114 32.41 9.61 1.52
C HIS A 114 31.22 10.48 1.04
N ASP A 115 30.14 9.86 0.59
CA ASP A 115 28.96 10.55 0.08
C ASP A 115 27.67 9.88 0.62
N VAL A 116 26.73 10.64 1.14
CA VAL A 116 25.42 10.11 1.58
C VAL A 116 24.54 9.70 0.41
N ASN A 117 24.77 10.29 -0.76
CA ASN A 117 24.10 9.93 -2.01
C ASN A 117 24.94 8.89 -2.78
N ASN A 118 24.70 8.67 -4.04
CA ASN A 118 25.58 7.99 -5.00
C ASN A 118 26.11 6.59 -4.57
N GLY A 119 25.31 5.81 -3.87
CA GLY A 119 25.68 4.44 -3.47
C GLY A 119 26.81 4.40 -2.43
N GLY A 120 27.83 3.59 -2.68
CA GLY A 120 28.91 3.29 -1.73
C GLY A 120 28.46 2.32 -0.65
N HIS A 121 29.41 1.86 0.18
CA HIS A 121 29.18 0.83 1.17
C HIS A 121 29.52 1.33 2.56
N LEU A 122 28.82 0.86 3.58
CA LEU A 122 29.16 1.07 4.98
C LEU A 122 30.50 0.37 5.29
N LEU A 123 31.49 1.15 5.77
CA LEU A 123 32.80 0.63 6.15
C LEU A 123 32.68 -0.39 7.28
N PRO A 124 33.44 -1.50 7.24
CA PRO A 124 33.36 -2.59 8.23
C PRO A 124 33.53 -2.10 9.68
N GLU A 125 34.44 -1.16 9.93
CA GLU A 125 34.74 -0.57 11.24
C GLU A 125 33.58 0.25 11.82
N HIS A 126 32.61 0.71 10.99
CA HIS A 126 31.48 1.50 11.40
C HIS A 126 30.15 0.71 11.45
N ARG A 127 30.16 -0.60 11.16
CA ARG A 127 28.94 -1.43 11.20
C ARG A 127 28.28 -1.44 12.59
N GLN A 128 29.10 -1.56 13.65
CA GLN A 128 28.56 -1.52 15.02
C GLN A 128 28.06 -0.12 15.39
N ASP A 129 28.79 0.93 15.02
CA ASP A 129 28.38 2.31 15.30
C ASP A 129 27.04 2.64 14.65
N TRP A 130 26.85 2.18 13.40
CA TRP A 130 25.59 2.38 12.68
C TRP A 130 24.44 1.59 13.30
N ALA A 131 24.63 0.34 13.64
CA ALA A 131 23.63 -0.48 14.32
C ALA A 131 23.22 0.11 15.68
N ASP A 132 24.20 0.59 16.47
CA ASP A 132 23.95 1.24 17.75
C ASP A 132 23.19 2.56 17.59
N ARG A 133 23.43 3.34 16.52
CA ARG A 133 22.71 4.57 16.18
C ARG A 133 21.25 4.27 15.83
N LEU A 134 21.00 3.26 15.00
CA LEU A 134 19.64 2.84 14.64
C LEU A 134 18.86 2.32 15.87
N ALA A 135 19.53 1.55 16.73
CA ALA A 135 18.91 1.08 17.98
C ALA A 135 18.68 2.22 18.98
N LEU A 136 19.57 3.22 19.03
CA LEU A 136 19.37 4.43 19.85
C LEU A 136 18.17 5.23 19.35
N PHE A 137 18.05 5.43 18.02
CA PHE A 137 16.88 6.08 17.43
C PHE A 137 15.57 5.44 17.88
N ALA A 138 15.48 4.10 17.85
CA ALA A 138 14.27 3.40 18.29
C ALA A 138 13.96 3.63 19.79
N ALA A 139 15.00 3.67 20.65
CA ALA A 139 14.86 3.95 22.08
C ALA A 139 14.41 5.39 22.34
N ASP A 140 15.01 6.35 21.65
CA ASP A 140 14.70 7.78 21.80
C ASP A 140 13.30 8.10 21.28
N ALA A 141 12.88 7.48 20.19
CA ALA A 141 11.55 7.59 19.66
C ALA A 141 10.49 7.06 20.67
N ALA A 142 10.76 5.89 21.26
CA ALA A 142 9.90 5.32 22.28
C ALA A 142 9.80 6.24 23.52
N ALA A 143 10.91 6.82 23.96
CA ALA A 143 10.93 7.79 25.06
C ALA A 143 10.14 9.07 24.75
N GLN A 144 10.00 9.42 23.47
CA GLN A 144 9.19 10.53 23.00
C GLN A 144 7.71 10.17 22.76
N GLY A 145 7.29 8.93 23.08
CA GLY A 145 5.91 8.45 22.91
C GLY A 145 5.61 7.89 21.50
N VAL A 146 6.64 7.59 20.71
CA VAL A 146 6.52 6.98 19.37
C VAL A 146 7.23 5.63 19.39
N PRO A 147 6.61 4.55 19.91
CA PRO A 147 7.23 3.24 19.92
C PRO A 147 7.41 2.72 18.49
N MET A 148 8.62 2.36 18.11
CA MET A 148 8.93 1.79 16.81
C MET A 148 8.56 0.31 16.77
N PHE A 149 7.64 -0.06 15.88
CA PHE A 149 7.35 -1.46 15.58
C PHE A 149 8.57 -2.14 14.96
N GLY A 150 9.25 -1.46 14.06
CA GLY A 150 10.43 -1.99 13.40
C GLY A 150 11.39 -0.92 12.89
N ILE A 151 12.61 -1.35 12.62
CA ILE A 151 13.66 -0.58 11.96
C ILE A 151 14.13 -1.37 10.75
N SER A 152 14.18 -0.73 9.59
CA SER A 152 14.84 -1.28 8.41
C SER A 152 16.36 -1.12 8.53
N PRO A 153 17.16 -2.08 8.07
CA PRO A 153 18.61 -1.92 7.99
C PRO A 153 19.03 -0.89 6.93
N GLN A 154 18.27 -0.79 5.83
CA GLN A 154 18.57 0.06 4.67
C GLN A 154 17.36 0.17 3.73
N ASN A 155 17.07 1.39 3.25
CA ASN A 155 16.18 1.60 2.12
C ASN A 155 16.84 1.13 0.82
N GLU A 156 16.15 0.34 0.02
CA GLU A 156 16.54 -0.10 -1.33
C GLU A 156 17.97 -0.67 -1.43
N PRO A 157 18.34 -1.64 -0.60
CA PRO A 157 19.64 -2.29 -0.75
C PRO A 157 19.71 -3.00 -2.11
N GLY A 158 20.88 -2.90 -2.77
CA GLY A 158 21.10 -3.47 -4.10
C GLY A 158 20.53 -2.66 -5.26
N TYR A 159 19.91 -1.50 -5.02
CA TYR A 159 19.44 -0.59 -6.05
C TYR A 159 20.40 0.60 -6.19
N LEU A 160 21.13 0.63 -7.31
CA LEU A 160 22.13 1.65 -7.62
C LEU A 160 21.84 2.27 -8.99
N PRO A 161 21.00 3.30 -9.07
CA PRO A 161 20.83 4.06 -10.30
C PRO A 161 22.09 4.83 -10.65
N GLU A 162 22.21 5.22 -11.92
CA GLU A 162 23.38 5.98 -12.40
C GLU A 162 23.51 7.34 -11.70
N PRO A 163 24.69 7.67 -11.14
CA PRO A 163 24.94 8.97 -10.55
C PRO A 163 24.93 10.13 -11.57
N PRO A 164 24.67 11.38 -11.13
CA PRO A 164 24.51 11.82 -9.74
C PRO A 164 23.10 11.64 -9.23
N LEU A 165 22.96 11.17 -7.99
CA LEU A 165 21.67 11.00 -7.31
C LEU A 165 21.37 12.20 -6.41
N SER A 166 20.10 12.60 -6.36
CA SER A 166 19.62 13.70 -5.50
C SER A 166 19.11 13.21 -4.15
N TRP A 167 19.15 11.91 -3.88
CA TRP A 167 18.69 11.31 -2.63
C TRP A 167 19.75 10.37 -2.05
N GLU A 168 19.63 10.11 -0.76
CA GLU A 168 20.54 9.26 0.01
C GLU A 168 20.43 7.80 -0.44
N THR A 169 21.56 7.14 -0.57
CA THR A 169 21.66 5.72 -0.95
C THR A 169 22.88 5.07 -0.29
N CYS A 170 22.77 3.80 0.03
CA CYS A 170 23.90 2.97 0.47
C CYS A 170 23.68 1.55 0.00
N ASP A 171 24.70 0.92 -0.59
CA ASP A 171 24.58 -0.39 -1.17
C ASP A 171 24.89 -1.51 -0.18
N TYR A 172 24.14 -2.61 -0.37
CA TYR A 172 24.36 -3.89 0.30
C TYR A 172 24.11 -5.04 -0.70
N THR A 173 24.92 -6.08 -0.60
CA THR A 173 24.57 -7.37 -1.20
C THR A 173 23.65 -8.14 -0.28
N PRO A 174 22.93 -9.19 -0.77
CA PRO A 174 22.14 -10.07 0.08
C PRO A 174 22.89 -10.58 1.30
N GLU A 175 24.16 -11.00 1.12
CA GLU A 175 25.02 -11.53 2.16
C GLU A 175 25.43 -10.44 3.17
N SER A 176 25.85 -9.26 2.70
CA SER A 176 26.29 -8.19 3.60
C SER A 176 25.13 -7.60 4.41
N LEU A 177 23.91 -7.55 3.84
CA LEU A 177 22.73 -7.15 4.58
C LEU A 177 22.35 -8.17 5.65
N MET A 178 22.38 -9.47 5.30
CA MET A 178 22.14 -10.56 6.23
C MET A 178 23.17 -10.52 7.39
N GLU A 179 24.47 -10.35 7.10
CA GLU A 179 25.50 -10.19 8.10
C GLU A 179 25.25 -8.98 9.01
N PHE A 180 24.87 -7.83 8.44
CA PHE A 180 24.57 -6.63 9.21
C PHE A 180 23.38 -6.86 10.17
N VAL A 181 22.33 -7.55 9.71
CA VAL A 181 21.18 -7.92 10.56
C VAL A 181 21.60 -8.88 11.66
N ARG A 182 22.34 -9.95 11.30
CA ARG A 182 22.72 -11.03 12.21
C ARG A 182 23.66 -10.59 13.31
N ASP A 183 24.74 -9.88 12.92
CA ASP A 183 25.89 -9.64 13.79
C ASP A 183 25.85 -8.26 14.49
N TYR A 184 25.09 -7.30 13.95
CA TYR A 184 25.08 -5.93 14.43
C TYR A 184 23.70 -5.41 14.81
N LEU A 185 22.77 -5.23 13.86
CA LEU A 185 21.49 -4.54 14.12
C LEU A 185 20.58 -5.33 15.06
N GLY A 186 20.39 -6.63 14.81
CA GLY A 186 19.57 -7.50 15.66
C GLY A 186 20.07 -7.51 17.11
N PRO A 187 21.38 -7.79 17.36
CA PRO A 187 21.96 -7.70 18.69
C PRO A 187 21.86 -6.31 19.34
N ALA A 188 22.03 -5.23 18.58
CA ALA A 188 21.95 -3.85 19.12
C ALA A 188 20.53 -3.53 19.62
N LEU A 189 19.50 -3.92 18.88
CA LEU A 189 18.10 -3.78 19.30
C LEU A 189 17.79 -4.64 20.53
N ALA A 190 18.20 -5.92 20.53
CA ALA A 190 18.00 -6.84 21.63
C ALA A 190 18.70 -6.38 22.93
N LYS A 191 19.92 -5.89 22.84
CA LYS A 191 20.70 -5.34 23.98
C LYS A 191 19.99 -4.18 24.69
N ARG A 192 19.17 -3.41 23.97
CA ARG A 192 18.39 -2.29 24.54
C ARG A 192 17.04 -2.74 25.10
N GLY A 193 16.71 -4.03 25.04
CA GLY A 193 15.43 -4.57 25.50
C GLY A 193 14.24 -4.08 24.69
N LEU A 194 14.44 -3.69 23.44
CA LEU A 194 13.40 -3.18 22.57
C LEU A 194 12.61 -4.34 21.94
N ALA A 195 11.27 -4.20 21.89
CA ALA A 195 10.40 -5.11 21.13
C ALA A 195 10.44 -4.84 19.62
N THR A 196 11.19 -3.83 19.19
CA THR A 196 11.36 -3.40 17.82
C THR A 196 11.94 -4.52 16.95
N LYS A 197 11.30 -4.81 15.83
CA LYS A 197 11.71 -5.85 14.88
C LYS A 197 12.60 -5.27 13.78
N VAL A 198 13.37 -6.12 13.11
CA VAL A 198 14.01 -5.74 11.85
C VAL A 198 13.01 -5.93 10.71
N ILE A 199 12.80 -4.90 9.89
CA ILE A 199 11.98 -4.95 8.68
C ILE A 199 12.93 -5.01 7.49
N ALA A 200 13.08 -6.15 6.85
CA ALA A 200 14.09 -6.37 5.83
C ALA A 200 13.58 -7.31 4.73
N PRO A 201 14.20 -7.30 3.55
CA PRO A 201 15.32 -6.47 3.11
C PRO A 201 14.96 -5.03 2.72
N GLU A 202 13.72 -4.76 2.30
CA GLU A 202 13.26 -3.45 1.80
C GLU A 202 13.86 -3.07 0.44
N THR A 203 13.94 -4.05 -0.47
CA THR A 203 14.43 -3.87 -1.84
C THR A 203 13.56 -2.91 -2.66
N ASP A 204 14.08 -2.38 -3.77
CA ASP A 204 13.37 -1.49 -4.71
C ASP A 204 12.08 -2.13 -5.31
N GLY A 205 12.02 -3.46 -5.31
CA GLY A 205 10.87 -4.18 -5.83
C GLY A 205 11.09 -5.67 -5.90
N TRP A 206 10.10 -6.33 -6.47
CA TRP A 206 10.01 -7.78 -6.52
C TRP A 206 11.13 -8.46 -7.34
N LYS A 207 11.81 -7.70 -8.22
CA LYS A 207 12.86 -8.25 -9.09
C LYS A 207 14.10 -8.72 -8.30
N THR A 208 14.49 -7.97 -7.26
CA THR A 208 15.68 -8.22 -6.44
C THR A 208 15.34 -8.93 -5.13
N TYR A 209 14.08 -8.99 -4.78
CA TYR A 209 13.53 -9.47 -3.52
C TYR A 209 13.98 -10.87 -3.13
N ASP A 210 13.92 -11.85 -4.05
CA ASP A 210 14.15 -13.27 -3.74
C ASP A 210 15.55 -13.55 -3.21
N GLY A 211 16.58 -12.89 -3.77
CA GLY A 211 17.96 -13.07 -3.33
C GLY A 211 18.17 -12.62 -1.89
N PHE A 212 17.69 -11.42 -1.58
CA PHE A 212 17.78 -10.85 -0.23
C PHE A 212 16.93 -11.62 0.80
N ALA A 213 15.69 -11.96 0.45
CA ALA A 213 14.83 -12.76 1.33
C ALA A 213 15.43 -14.14 1.61
N THR A 214 16.05 -14.78 0.59
CA THR A 214 16.71 -16.06 0.73
C THR A 214 17.92 -15.96 1.66
N ALA A 215 18.78 -14.98 1.50
CA ALA A 215 19.94 -14.79 2.37
C ALA A 215 19.52 -14.62 3.84
N LEU A 216 18.55 -13.73 4.11
CA LEU A 216 18.05 -13.48 5.46
C LEU A 216 17.40 -14.69 6.11
N LEU A 217 16.57 -15.43 5.37
CA LEU A 217 15.77 -16.55 5.94
C LEU A 217 16.52 -17.89 5.96
N SER A 218 17.61 -18.02 5.21
CA SER A 218 18.49 -19.21 5.27
C SER A 218 19.42 -19.18 6.47
N ASP A 219 19.70 -18.00 7.05
CA ASP A 219 20.43 -17.87 8.29
C ASP A 219 19.47 -17.80 9.48
N THR A 220 19.49 -18.81 10.35
CA THR A 220 18.53 -18.93 11.46
C THR A 220 18.67 -17.85 12.51
N VAL A 221 19.86 -17.26 12.66
CA VAL A 221 20.11 -16.17 13.60
C VAL A 221 19.58 -14.85 13.04
N ALA A 222 19.91 -14.52 11.78
CA ALA A 222 19.35 -13.36 11.11
C ALA A 222 17.82 -13.43 11.08
N ALA A 223 17.24 -14.56 10.67
CA ALA A 223 15.80 -14.77 10.62
C ALA A 223 15.11 -14.53 11.97
N SER A 224 15.77 -14.85 13.10
CA SER A 224 15.21 -14.64 14.44
C SER A 224 14.98 -13.17 14.80
N TYR A 225 15.72 -12.27 14.22
CA TYR A 225 15.57 -10.81 14.41
C TYR A 225 14.56 -10.18 13.44
N VAL A 226 14.35 -10.81 12.29
CA VAL A 226 13.43 -10.29 11.27
C VAL A 226 11.98 -10.45 11.72
N GLY A 227 11.20 -9.39 11.62
CA GLY A 227 9.75 -9.42 11.73
C GLY A 227 9.13 -9.71 10.36
N PRO A 228 8.64 -8.69 9.62
CA PRO A 228 8.19 -8.89 8.25
C PRO A 228 9.36 -8.92 7.26
N ILE A 229 9.21 -9.71 6.21
CA ILE A 229 10.02 -9.61 5.01
C ILE A 229 9.43 -8.52 4.13
N ALA A 230 10.24 -7.56 3.68
CA ALA A 230 9.77 -6.33 3.06
C ALA A 230 10.38 -6.08 1.68
N THR A 231 9.59 -5.46 0.80
CA THR A 231 10.02 -4.97 -0.51
C THR A 231 9.18 -3.76 -0.92
N HIS A 232 9.71 -2.92 -1.79
CA HIS A 232 8.93 -1.95 -2.56
C HIS A 232 8.21 -2.64 -3.72
N SER A 233 7.53 -1.87 -4.55
CA SER A 233 6.81 -2.40 -5.71
C SER A 233 7.13 -1.69 -7.02
N TYR A 234 8.33 -1.09 -7.15
CA TYR A 234 8.72 -0.36 -8.36
C TYR A 234 9.17 -1.28 -9.50
N SER A 235 9.70 -2.45 -9.20
CA SER A 235 10.20 -3.40 -10.20
C SER A 235 9.65 -4.81 -9.99
N GLY A 236 9.55 -5.58 -11.07
CA GLY A 236 9.10 -6.98 -11.03
C GLY A 236 7.59 -7.15 -10.85
N THR A 237 7.18 -8.40 -10.72
CA THR A 237 5.79 -8.81 -10.50
C THR A 237 5.63 -9.33 -9.07
N PRO A 238 4.59 -8.89 -8.33
CA PRO A 238 4.32 -9.40 -6.99
C PRO A 238 4.19 -10.92 -6.96
N HIS A 239 4.85 -11.56 -6.00
CA HIS A 239 4.79 -13.01 -5.78
C HIS A 239 5.21 -13.36 -4.36
N LEU A 240 4.87 -14.56 -3.90
CA LEU A 240 5.27 -15.08 -2.60
C LEU A 240 6.33 -16.18 -2.79
N PRO A 241 7.64 -15.89 -2.52
CA PRO A 241 8.67 -16.90 -2.62
C PRO A 241 8.43 -18.07 -1.67
N GLU A 242 8.78 -19.28 -2.09
CA GLU A 242 8.56 -20.49 -1.31
C GLU A 242 9.26 -20.44 0.06
N ILE A 243 10.46 -19.86 0.14
CA ILE A 243 11.19 -19.72 1.41
C ILE A 243 10.44 -18.80 2.38
N VAL A 244 9.84 -17.70 1.89
CA VAL A 244 9.05 -16.79 2.72
C VAL A 244 7.77 -17.48 3.18
N ARG A 245 7.08 -18.17 2.27
CA ARG A 245 5.87 -18.93 2.59
C ARG A 245 6.11 -19.98 3.68
N ARG A 246 7.24 -20.72 3.61
CA ARG A 246 7.61 -21.73 4.61
C ARG A 246 8.06 -21.15 5.95
N SER A 247 8.66 -19.97 5.93
CA SER A 247 9.15 -19.33 7.15
C SER A 247 8.01 -18.79 8.03
N GLY A 248 6.82 -18.55 7.46
CA GLY A 248 5.68 -17.96 8.16
C GLY A 248 5.81 -16.47 8.43
N HIS A 249 6.85 -15.80 7.91
CA HIS A 249 6.98 -14.34 8.00
C HIS A 249 5.92 -13.66 7.15
N GLN A 250 5.40 -12.53 7.65
CA GLN A 250 4.55 -11.64 6.87
C GLN A 250 5.37 -10.96 5.76
N VAL A 251 4.72 -10.67 4.64
CA VAL A 251 5.28 -9.83 3.58
C VAL A 251 4.72 -8.43 3.70
N TRP A 252 5.59 -7.43 3.70
CA TRP A 252 5.22 -6.01 3.69
C TRP A 252 5.67 -5.36 2.39
N GLN A 253 4.76 -4.69 1.73
CA GLN A 253 5.11 -3.71 0.70
C GLN A 253 5.31 -2.37 1.40
N THR A 254 6.50 -1.81 1.28
CA THR A 254 6.95 -0.70 2.12
C THR A 254 7.07 0.64 1.40
N GLU A 255 7.00 0.63 0.06
CA GLU A 255 6.97 1.87 -0.71
C GLU A 255 6.47 1.64 -2.15
N TYR A 256 5.56 2.48 -2.61
CA TYR A 256 5.16 2.56 -4.02
C TYR A 256 4.45 3.87 -4.34
N THR A 257 4.75 4.42 -5.51
CA THR A 257 3.92 5.38 -6.25
C THR A 257 4.02 5.10 -7.75
N ASP A 258 3.09 5.62 -8.54
CA ASP A 258 3.26 5.61 -9.99
C ASP A 258 4.26 6.69 -10.39
N LEU A 259 5.46 6.27 -10.82
CA LEU A 259 6.53 7.16 -11.27
C LEU A 259 6.37 7.63 -12.72
N ASN A 260 5.35 7.20 -13.44
CA ASN A 260 5.07 7.61 -14.81
C ASN A 260 4.40 8.99 -14.87
N VAL A 261 5.17 9.95 -14.60
CA VAL A 261 4.80 11.24 -14.06
C VAL A 261 4.93 12.37 -15.06
N ASN A 262 4.38 12.22 -16.18
CA ASN A 262 4.05 13.38 -17.00
C ASN A 262 2.91 14.19 -16.32
N GLU A 263 3.18 14.65 -15.08
CA GLU A 263 2.33 15.62 -14.37
C GLU A 263 0.92 15.10 -14.00
N ASP A 264 0.67 13.77 -14.00
CA ASP A 264 -0.66 13.24 -13.73
C ASP A 264 -0.89 12.95 -12.25
N THR A 265 -1.52 13.90 -11.54
CA THR A 265 -2.14 13.65 -10.23
C THR A 265 -3.53 13.07 -10.36
N GLY A 266 -3.97 12.78 -11.58
CA GLY A 266 -5.33 12.42 -11.93
C GLY A 266 -5.69 10.97 -11.64
N LEU A 267 -6.87 10.61 -12.11
CA LEU A 267 -7.48 9.30 -11.87
C LEU A 267 -6.72 8.17 -12.58
N GLU A 268 -6.06 8.43 -13.72
CA GLU A 268 -5.30 7.40 -14.44
C GLU A 268 -4.17 6.83 -13.57
N SER A 269 -3.33 7.69 -13.04
CA SER A 269 -2.26 7.30 -12.13
C SER A 269 -2.80 6.65 -10.85
N ALA A 270 -3.91 7.18 -10.33
CA ALA A 270 -4.57 6.62 -9.15
C ALA A 270 -5.08 5.18 -9.39
N LEU A 271 -5.60 4.86 -10.59
CA LEU A 271 -6.00 3.50 -10.95
C LEU A 271 -4.81 2.55 -11.10
N LYS A 272 -3.63 3.03 -11.53
CA LYS A 272 -2.40 2.23 -11.50
C LYS A 272 -2.00 1.89 -10.07
N VAL A 273 -2.13 2.86 -9.14
CA VAL A 273 -1.94 2.61 -7.70
C VAL A 273 -2.94 1.58 -7.20
N ALA A 274 -4.23 1.68 -7.57
CA ALA A 274 -5.25 0.70 -7.20
C ALA A 274 -4.92 -0.71 -7.70
N THR A 275 -4.47 -0.82 -8.95
CA THR A 275 -4.05 -2.10 -9.55
C THR A 275 -2.85 -2.67 -8.79
N ARG A 276 -1.86 -1.84 -8.45
CA ARG A 276 -0.69 -2.27 -7.68
C ARG A 276 -1.07 -2.73 -6.26
N ILE A 277 -1.96 -2.02 -5.56
CA ILE A 277 -2.47 -2.45 -4.25
C ILE A 277 -3.11 -3.85 -4.37
N HIS A 278 -3.96 -4.04 -5.37
CA HIS A 278 -4.61 -5.33 -5.61
C HIS A 278 -3.58 -6.44 -5.86
N ASP A 279 -2.63 -6.22 -6.77
CA ASP A 279 -1.64 -7.23 -7.15
C ASP A 279 -0.72 -7.58 -5.96
N ASP A 280 -0.25 -6.59 -5.21
CA ASP A 280 0.58 -6.81 -4.02
C ASP A 280 -0.19 -7.63 -2.95
N LEU A 281 -1.46 -7.30 -2.70
CA LEU A 281 -2.29 -8.03 -1.73
C LEU A 281 -2.60 -9.46 -2.17
N VAL A 282 -2.90 -9.68 -3.47
CA VAL A 282 -3.40 -10.96 -3.98
C VAL A 282 -2.26 -11.88 -4.41
N GLN A 283 -1.29 -11.38 -5.20
CA GLN A 283 -0.19 -12.16 -5.73
C GLN A 283 1.01 -12.18 -4.78
N GLY A 284 1.35 -11.01 -4.20
CA GLY A 284 2.44 -10.84 -3.25
C GLY A 284 2.13 -11.31 -1.84
N ASN A 285 0.87 -11.62 -1.52
CA ASN A 285 0.40 -11.97 -0.18
C ASN A 285 0.78 -10.94 0.90
N VAL A 286 0.76 -9.66 0.52
CA VAL A 286 1.20 -8.52 1.33
C VAL A 286 0.24 -8.27 2.49
N SER A 287 0.78 -8.14 3.71
CA SER A 287 0.03 -7.84 4.94
C SER A 287 -0.03 -6.34 5.26
N ALA A 288 0.95 -5.56 4.80
CA ALA A 288 1.04 -4.11 5.00
C ALA A 288 1.41 -3.43 3.68
N TRP A 289 0.74 -2.33 3.36
CA TRP A 289 0.98 -1.61 2.11
C TRP A 289 1.23 -0.12 2.38
N HIS A 290 2.26 0.49 1.75
CA HIS A 290 2.67 1.87 1.96
C HIS A 290 2.79 2.63 0.65
N HIS A 291 2.23 3.84 0.65
CA HIS A 291 2.36 4.78 -0.44
C HIS A 291 3.57 5.72 -0.25
N TRP A 292 4.20 6.09 -1.31
CA TRP A 292 5.19 7.16 -1.40
C TRP A 292 4.59 8.35 -2.16
N GLN A 293 4.33 9.54 -1.57
CA GLN A 293 4.52 10.06 -0.22
C GLN A 293 3.17 10.54 0.37
N PHE A 294 3.16 11.03 1.65
CA PHE A 294 1.98 11.69 2.22
C PHE A 294 1.60 12.95 1.46
N ILE A 295 2.53 13.90 1.40
CA ILE A 295 2.33 15.21 0.78
C ILE A 295 3.41 15.36 -0.28
N ALA A 296 3.05 15.87 -1.42
CA ALA A 296 4.00 16.26 -2.43
C ALA A 296 3.97 17.75 -2.68
N SER A 297 5.16 18.30 -2.91
CA SER A 297 5.40 19.66 -3.38
C SER A 297 6.21 19.61 -4.67
N GLU A 298 6.29 20.73 -5.39
CA GLU A 298 7.15 20.83 -6.56
C GLU A 298 8.60 20.36 -6.28
N PRO A 299 9.25 19.60 -7.17
CA PRO A 299 8.73 19.12 -8.48
C PRO A 299 8.01 17.76 -8.40
N TYR A 300 7.83 17.16 -7.21
CA TYR A 300 7.34 15.79 -7.02
C TYR A 300 5.84 15.73 -6.64
N TRP A 301 5.07 16.79 -6.93
CA TRP A 301 3.64 16.90 -6.58
C TRP A 301 2.77 15.72 -7.04
N TYR A 302 3.20 15.01 -8.07
CA TYR A 302 2.55 13.82 -8.60
C TYR A 302 2.56 12.60 -7.65
N SER A 303 3.53 12.49 -6.73
CA SER A 303 3.64 11.32 -5.84
C SER A 303 2.76 11.41 -4.59
N GLY A 304 2.22 12.58 -4.25
CA GLY A 304 1.50 12.81 -3.00
C GLY A 304 0.11 12.20 -2.94
N LEU A 305 -0.26 11.70 -1.75
CA LEU A 305 -1.66 11.44 -1.40
C LEU A 305 -2.42 12.76 -1.22
N MET A 306 -1.72 13.82 -0.89
CA MET A 306 -2.25 15.17 -0.72
C MET A 306 -1.36 16.19 -1.43
N VAL A 307 -1.98 17.17 -2.03
CA VAL A 307 -1.34 18.37 -2.59
C VAL A 307 -2.02 19.61 -1.99
N GLY A 308 -1.22 20.49 -1.40
CA GLY A 308 -1.77 21.61 -0.64
C GLY A 308 -2.63 21.14 0.54
N LYS A 309 -3.93 21.36 0.48
CA LYS A 309 -4.89 20.95 1.53
C LYS A 309 -5.89 19.89 1.06
N GLU A 310 -5.73 19.34 -0.13
CA GLU A 310 -6.69 18.42 -0.72
C GLU A 310 -6.05 17.06 -0.99
N LEU A 311 -6.79 15.98 -0.69
CA LEU A 311 -6.42 14.65 -1.13
C LEU A 311 -6.48 14.56 -2.65
N THR A 312 -5.46 13.96 -3.23
CA THR A 312 -5.44 13.59 -4.64
C THR A 312 -6.33 12.38 -4.89
N PRO A 313 -6.66 12.06 -6.15
CA PRO A 313 -7.32 10.78 -6.47
C PRO A 313 -6.60 9.55 -5.90
N ARG A 314 -5.26 9.56 -5.78
CA ARG A 314 -4.49 8.50 -5.11
C ARG A 314 -4.86 8.39 -3.63
N GLY A 315 -4.99 9.52 -2.92
CA GLY A 315 -5.39 9.53 -1.52
C GLY A 315 -6.78 8.91 -1.33
N TRP A 316 -7.74 9.27 -2.17
CA TRP A 316 -9.08 8.71 -2.12
C TRP A 316 -9.09 7.20 -2.45
N ILE A 317 -8.31 6.78 -3.43
CA ILE A 317 -8.20 5.36 -3.81
C ILE A 317 -7.55 4.53 -2.70
N VAL A 318 -6.47 5.00 -2.07
CA VAL A 318 -5.91 4.31 -0.89
C VAL A 318 -6.97 4.17 0.20
N GLY A 319 -7.82 5.18 0.39
CA GLY A 319 -8.95 5.17 1.31
C GLY A 319 -9.97 4.05 1.06
N ASN A 320 -10.12 3.57 -0.18
CA ASN A 320 -11.00 2.43 -0.49
C ASN A 320 -10.58 1.12 0.21
N TRP A 321 -9.30 0.97 0.53
CA TRP A 321 -8.81 -0.12 1.38
C TRP A 321 -8.64 0.33 2.82
N SER A 322 -7.83 1.36 3.08
CA SER A 322 -7.36 1.71 4.43
C SER A 322 -8.47 2.07 5.42
N ARG A 323 -9.56 2.69 4.94
CA ARG A 323 -10.69 3.06 5.79
C ARG A 323 -11.52 1.88 6.25
N PHE A 324 -11.65 0.85 5.41
CA PHE A 324 -12.58 -0.24 5.61
C PHE A 324 -11.91 -1.57 5.97
N VAL A 325 -10.72 -1.83 5.44
CA VAL A 325 -9.91 -3.01 5.75
C VAL A 325 -8.93 -2.64 6.85
N ARG A 326 -9.31 -3.00 8.09
CA ARG A 326 -8.60 -2.56 9.28
C ARG A 326 -7.55 -3.57 9.75
N PRO A 327 -6.59 -3.17 10.61
CA PRO A 327 -5.69 -4.11 11.28
C PRO A 327 -6.44 -5.29 11.90
N GLY A 328 -5.98 -6.51 11.62
CA GLY A 328 -6.61 -7.74 12.07
C GLY A 328 -7.60 -8.38 11.09
N PHE A 329 -8.01 -7.66 10.03
CA PHE A 329 -8.75 -8.30 8.92
C PHE A 329 -7.89 -9.38 8.26
N VAL A 330 -8.55 -10.37 7.68
CA VAL A 330 -7.90 -11.47 6.95
C VAL A 330 -8.40 -11.44 5.51
N ARG A 331 -7.47 -11.49 4.55
CA ARG A 331 -7.87 -11.65 3.14
C ARG A 331 -8.46 -13.04 2.94
N VAL A 332 -9.59 -13.13 2.23
CA VAL A 332 -10.23 -14.39 1.85
C VAL A 332 -10.12 -14.60 0.35
N GLU A 333 -10.33 -15.84 -0.09
CA GLU A 333 -10.26 -16.18 -1.51
C GLU A 333 -11.35 -15.47 -2.30
N ALA A 334 -10.95 -14.91 -3.44
CA ALA A 334 -11.87 -14.28 -4.38
C ALA A 334 -11.34 -14.46 -5.81
N THR A 335 -12.26 -14.47 -6.78
CA THR A 335 -11.91 -14.42 -8.20
C THR A 335 -11.17 -13.09 -8.48
N ALA A 336 -9.85 -13.12 -8.52
CA ALA A 336 -9.01 -11.92 -8.54
C ALA A 336 -9.28 -11.00 -9.75
N SER A 337 -9.59 -11.59 -10.91
CA SER A 337 -9.93 -10.85 -12.15
C SER A 337 -11.16 -11.51 -12.81
N PRO A 338 -12.39 -11.16 -12.37
CA PRO A 338 -13.61 -11.85 -12.80
C PRO A 338 -13.98 -11.57 -14.25
N GLN A 339 -13.55 -10.46 -14.80
CA GLN A 339 -13.69 -10.12 -16.22
C GLN A 339 -12.66 -9.08 -16.64
N PRO A 340 -12.41 -8.88 -17.95
CA PRO A 340 -11.40 -7.93 -18.42
C PRO A 340 -11.59 -6.52 -17.80
N GLY A 341 -10.52 -5.99 -17.23
CA GLY A 341 -10.47 -4.67 -16.60
C GLY A 341 -11.15 -4.57 -15.23
N VAL A 342 -11.61 -5.68 -14.66
CA VAL A 342 -12.16 -5.73 -13.30
C VAL A 342 -11.25 -6.56 -12.40
N LEU A 343 -10.88 -6.00 -11.23
CA LEU A 343 -10.14 -6.69 -10.19
C LEU A 343 -10.99 -6.76 -8.92
N LEU A 344 -10.85 -7.83 -8.13
CA LEU A 344 -11.59 -8.05 -6.88
C LEU A 344 -10.66 -8.60 -5.79
N SER A 345 -10.65 -7.93 -4.64
CA SER A 345 -10.06 -8.45 -3.40
C SER A 345 -11.09 -8.45 -2.27
N ALA A 346 -11.05 -9.45 -1.40
CA ALA A 346 -12.05 -9.67 -0.35
C ALA A 346 -11.37 -9.86 1.02
N PHE A 347 -11.98 -9.29 2.07
CA PHE A 347 -11.42 -9.29 3.42
C PHE A 347 -12.53 -9.49 4.45
N THR A 348 -12.25 -10.29 5.47
CA THR A 348 -13.16 -10.49 6.60
C THR A 348 -12.51 -10.04 7.91
N ASP A 349 -13.32 -9.51 8.82
CA ASP A 349 -12.94 -9.26 10.21
C ASP A 349 -13.35 -10.49 11.04
N PRO A 350 -12.43 -11.35 11.47
CA PRO A 350 -12.80 -12.58 12.17
C PRO A 350 -13.65 -12.38 13.43
N PRO A 351 -13.39 -11.35 14.29
CA PRO A 351 -14.21 -11.12 15.46
C PRO A 351 -15.67 -10.75 15.20
N THR A 352 -15.95 -10.00 14.13
CA THR A 352 -17.29 -9.47 13.86
C THR A 352 -17.98 -10.15 12.69
N GLY A 353 -17.24 -10.85 11.83
CA GLY A 353 -17.76 -11.38 10.57
C GLY A 353 -17.99 -10.30 9.50
N ARG A 354 -17.53 -9.05 9.72
CA ARG A 354 -17.64 -8.00 8.70
C ARG A 354 -16.89 -8.40 7.45
N LEU A 355 -17.54 -8.29 6.31
CA LEU A 355 -16.99 -8.57 4.98
C LEU A 355 -16.79 -7.25 4.22
N VAL A 356 -15.60 -7.08 3.64
CA VAL A 356 -15.26 -5.95 2.77
C VAL A 356 -14.78 -6.49 1.44
N LEU A 357 -15.40 -6.01 0.35
CA LEU A 357 -14.98 -6.32 -1.02
C LEU A 357 -14.52 -5.03 -1.69
N VAL A 358 -13.34 -5.06 -2.30
CA VAL A 358 -12.84 -3.92 -3.07
C VAL A 358 -12.70 -4.33 -4.53
N LEU A 359 -13.44 -3.63 -5.40
CA LEU A 359 -13.47 -3.86 -6.84
C LEU A 359 -12.88 -2.66 -7.58
N VAL A 360 -11.98 -2.93 -8.51
CA VAL A 360 -11.39 -1.90 -9.39
C VAL A 360 -11.96 -2.10 -10.79
N ASN A 361 -12.49 -1.05 -11.39
CA ASN A 361 -12.86 -1.01 -12.80
C ASN A 361 -11.93 -0.06 -13.54
N THR A 362 -11.04 -0.61 -14.37
CA THR A 362 -10.09 0.18 -15.18
C THR A 362 -10.66 0.55 -16.56
N MET A 363 -11.87 0.09 -16.90
CA MET A 363 -12.48 0.33 -18.21
C MET A 363 -13.14 1.70 -18.30
N GLU A 364 -13.21 2.25 -19.50
CA GLU A 364 -13.85 3.54 -19.82
C GLU A 364 -15.40 3.47 -19.82
N ARG A 365 -15.97 2.39 -19.31
CA ARG A 365 -17.43 2.15 -19.26
C ARG A 365 -17.83 1.55 -17.95
N ASP A 366 -19.07 1.74 -17.57
CA ASP A 366 -19.69 1.04 -16.45
C ASP A 366 -19.70 -0.47 -16.69
N ILE A 367 -19.42 -1.24 -15.64
CA ILE A 367 -19.41 -2.69 -15.66
C ILE A 367 -20.44 -3.21 -14.67
N LEU A 368 -21.25 -4.16 -15.10
CA LEU A 368 -22.06 -4.99 -14.20
C LEU A 368 -21.24 -6.22 -13.80
N GLN A 369 -21.05 -6.40 -12.48
CA GLN A 369 -20.37 -7.56 -11.93
C GLN A 369 -21.31 -8.34 -11.02
N GLU A 370 -21.56 -9.59 -11.37
CA GLU A 370 -22.24 -10.55 -10.51
C GLU A 370 -21.22 -11.14 -9.52
N VAL A 371 -21.61 -11.22 -8.24
CA VAL A 371 -20.78 -11.77 -7.16
C VAL A 371 -21.56 -12.82 -6.39
N SER A 372 -20.91 -13.93 -6.07
CA SER A 372 -21.42 -15.00 -5.22
C SER A 372 -20.48 -15.18 -4.01
N VAL A 373 -21.01 -14.99 -2.81
CA VAL A 373 -20.30 -15.26 -1.54
C VAL A 373 -20.72 -16.64 -1.05
N ILE A 374 -19.75 -17.49 -0.67
CA ILE A 374 -19.99 -18.87 -0.24
C ILE A 374 -19.24 -19.22 1.04
N ASN A 375 -19.59 -20.36 1.64
CA ASN A 375 -18.86 -21.00 2.74
C ASN A 375 -18.68 -20.17 4.01
N GLY A 376 -19.69 -19.36 4.36
CA GLY A 376 -19.65 -18.56 5.59
C GLY A 376 -20.97 -17.86 5.87
N THR A 377 -20.98 -16.92 6.81
CA THR A 377 -22.15 -16.10 7.11
C THR A 377 -22.36 -15.06 6.02
N MET A 378 -23.49 -15.16 5.33
CA MET A 378 -23.84 -14.21 4.27
C MET A 378 -24.33 -12.90 4.89
N PRO A 379 -23.82 -11.73 4.46
CA PRO A 379 -24.42 -10.47 4.84
C PRO A 379 -25.79 -10.30 4.16
N ASP A 380 -26.72 -9.60 4.81
CA ASP A 380 -27.99 -9.24 4.22
C ASP A 380 -27.85 -8.09 3.20
N ARG A 381 -26.87 -7.23 3.41
CA ARG A 381 -26.69 -5.99 2.65
C ARG A 381 -25.23 -5.51 2.70
N PHE A 382 -24.83 -4.82 1.63
CA PHE A 382 -23.61 -4.00 1.60
C PHE A 382 -23.95 -2.52 1.47
N THR A 383 -23.20 -1.66 2.16
CA THR A 383 -23.06 -0.24 1.78
C THR A 383 -22.02 -0.13 0.67
N VAL A 384 -22.25 0.78 -0.28
CA VAL A 384 -21.41 0.98 -1.46
C VAL A 384 -20.67 2.30 -1.33
N TRP A 385 -19.34 2.26 -1.44
CA TRP A 385 -18.47 3.44 -1.43
C TRP A 385 -17.69 3.50 -2.74
N VAL A 386 -17.61 4.67 -3.35
CA VAL A 386 -17.01 4.82 -4.70
C VAL A 386 -16.01 5.95 -4.73
N THR A 387 -14.87 5.68 -5.38
CA THR A 387 -13.93 6.69 -5.87
C THR A 387 -13.90 6.63 -7.39
N SER A 388 -14.13 7.76 -8.05
CA SER A 388 -14.13 7.90 -9.52
C SER A 388 -13.68 9.31 -9.92
N ALA A 389 -13.85 9.69 -11.17
CA ALA A 389 -13.58 11.06 -11.62
C ALA A 389 -14.41 12.12 -10.88
N THR A 390 -15.59 11.76 -10.36
CA THR A 390 -16.55 12.69 -9.75
C THR A 390 -16.86 12.36 -8.29
N LEU A 391 -16.55 11.18 -7.80
CA LEU A 391 -16.82 10.72 -6.43
C LEU A 391 -15.51 10.54 -5.68
N LYS A 392 -15.45 11.06 -4.45
CA LYS A 392 -14.25 11.11 -3.60
C LYS A 392 -14.44 10.22 -2.37
N LEU A 393 -14.44 8.90 -2.54
CA LEU A 393 -14.72 7.92 -1.48
C LEU A 393 -16.10 8.19 -0.84
N GLU A 394 -17.10 8.36 -1.66
CA GLU A 394 -18.46 8.72 -1.24
C GLU A 394 -19.37 7.50 -1.17
N GLN A 395 -20.27 7.49 -0.17
CA GLN A 395 -21.30 6.46 -0.08
C GLN A 395 -22.31 6.65 -1.20
N SER A 396 -22.43 5.67 -2.08
CA SER A 396 -23.24 5.70 -3.31
C SER A 396 -24.48 4.77 -3.24
N GLY A 397 -24.92 4.42 -2.03
CA GLY A 397 -26.09 3.57 -1.84
C GLY A 397 -25.81 2.28 -1.11
N SER A 398 -26.68 1.28 -1.36
CA SER A 398 -26.57 -0.05 -0.79
C SER A 398 -27.05 -1.13 -1.76
N ILE A 399 -26.61 -2.38 -1.55
CA ILE A 399 -26.99 -3.55 -2.34
C ILE A 399 -27.47 -4.63 -1.40
N ASP A 400 -28.68 -5.15 -1.63
CA ASP A 400 -29.21 -6.30 -0.90
C ASP A 400 -28.60 -7.59 -1.47
N VAL A 401 -28.27 -8.51 -0.58
CA VAL A 401 -27.72 -9.82 -0.91
C VAL A 401 -28.83 -10.87 -0.86
N SER A 402 -28.94 -11.71 -1.87
CA SER A 402 -29.90 -12.81 -1.85
C SER A 402 -29.54 -13.84 -0.77
N ARG A 403 -30.52 -14.64 -0.34
CA ARG A 403 -30.29 -15.75 0.62
C ARG A 403 -29.26 -16.78 0.15
N LYS A 404 -28.93 -16.79 -1.14
CA LYS A 404 -27.89 -17.66 -1.73
C LYS A 404 -26.52 -16.98 -1.79
N GLY A 405 -26.35 -15.79 -1.20
CA GLY A 405 -25.10 -15.02 -1.22
C GLY A 405 -24.82 -14.31 -2.55
N MET A 406 -25.81 -14.20 -3.45
CA MET A 406 -25.63 -13.60 -4.78
C MET A 406 -26.14 -12.16 -4.83
N PHE A 407 -25.43 -11.32 -5.53
CA PHE A 407 -25.83 -9.94 -5.83
C PHE A 407 -25.12 -9.44 -7.10
N THR A 408 -25.59 -8.33 -7.64
CA THR A 408 -24.96 -7.64 -8.77
C THR A 408 -24.61 -6.22 -8.36
N VAL A 409 -23.40 -5.79 -8.69
CA VAL A 409 -22.92 -4.42 -8.47
C VAL A 409 -22.60 -3.73 -9.80
N THR A 410 -23.00 -2.47 -9.92
CA THR A 410 -22.55 -1.60 -11.01
C THR A 410 -21.26 -0.93 -10.59
N LEU A 411 -20.19 -1.15 -11.33
CA LEU A 411 -18.89 -0.51 -11.15
C LEU A 411 -18.81 0.65 -12.16
N PRO A 412 -18.80 1.91 -11.71
CA PRO A 412 -18.67 3.04 -12.62
C PRO A 412 -17.38 2.95 -13.46
N ALA A 413 -17.38 3.57 -14.63
CA ALA A 413 -16.18 3.69 -15.46
C ALA A 413 -15.01 4.24 -14.65
N ARG A 414 -13.82 3.64 -14.79
CA ARG A 414 -12.58 4.13 -14.16
C ARG A 414 -12.77 4.44 -12.67
N SER A 415 -13.08 3.42 -11.88
CA SER A 415 -13.44 3.60 -10.46
C SER A 415 -12.88 2.51 -9.56
N VAL A 416 -12.85 2.82 -8.26
CA VAL A 416 -12.71 1.83 -7.19
C VAL A 416 -14.00 1.84 -6.36
N THR A 417 -14.61 0.68 -6.22
CA THR A 417 -15.85 0.47 -5.46
C THR A 417 -15.57 -0.43 -4.27
N THR A 418 -15.87 0.05 -3.07
CA THR A 418 -15.76 -0.73 -1.83
C THR A 418 -17.15 -1.07 -1.30
N LEU A 419 -17.39 -2.35 -1.10
CA LEU A 419 -18.62 -2.88 -0.51
C LEU A 419 -18.31 -3.29 0.94
N VAL A 420 -19.07 -2.73 1.87
CA VAL A 420 -18.90 -3.01 3.31
C VAL A 420 -20.18 -3.64 3.83
N SER A 421 -20.09 -4.86 4.37
CA SER A 421 -21.25 -5.55 4.90
C SER A 421 -21.83 -4.82 6.11
N VAL A 422 -23.16 -4.74 6.16
CA VAL A 422 -23.91 -4.28 7.33
C VAL A 422 -24.05 -5.45 8.30
N LEU A 423 -23.53 -5.27 9.51
CA LEU A 423 -23.63 -6.32 10.54
C LEU A 423 -25.06 -6.41 11.09
N PRO A 424 -25.54 -7.64 11.41
CA PRO A 424 -26.84 -7.82 12.03
C PRO A 424 -26.92 -7.01 13.35
N GLY A 425 -27.98 -6.23 13.53
CA GLY A 425 -28.20 -5.43 14.74
C GLY A 425 -27.56 -4.04 14.76
N ALA A 426 -26.82 -3.64 13.77
CA ALA A 426 -26.44 -2.23 13.57
C ALA A 426 -27.70 -1.44 13.17
N SER A 427 -28.24 -0.63 14.08
CA SER A 427 -29.40 0.24 13.81
C SER A 427 -29.14 1.14 12.61
N ARG A 428 -30.15 1.35 11.81
CA ARG A 428 -30.21 2.22 10.62
C ARG A 428 -29.89 3.67 10.98
#